data_52ab3fc12426bfc608fca96f493eb30c
#
_entry.id   52ab3fc12426bfc608fca96f493eb30c
#
_cell.length_a   1.000
_cell.length_b   1.000
_cell.length_c   1.000
_cell.angle_alpha   90.00
_cell.angle_beta   90.00
_cell.angle_gamma   90.00
#
_symmetry.space_group_name_H-M   'P 1'
#
loop_
_entity.id
_entity.type
_entity.pdbx_description
1 polymer ?
#
loop_
_entity_poly.entity_id
_entity_poly.type
_entity_poly.pdbx_seq_one_letter_code
_entity_poly.pdbx_strand_id
1 'polypeptide(L)'
;MKIVYHFGNQIGFDTIVKKGTITEAEPQISIIGSDKSEYKLNNIKEVKFVKINALGTMIRLTNGNDVIYLTVPRIFIDKGTGFIIVNYFATKQLGKLLMEQM
;
A
#
# COMPACT_ATOMS: atom_id res chain seq x y z
N MET A 1 8.21 -1.10 -7.82
CA MET A 1 7.79 -2.10 -6.83
C MET A 1 6.28 -2.31 -6.92
N LYS A 2 5.86 -3.53 -7.10
CA LYS A 2 4.44 -3.87 -7.18
C LYS A 2 3.81 -3.85 -5.80
N ILE A 3 2.64 -3.26 -5.68
CA ILE A 3 1.89 -3.16 -4.43
C ILE A 3 0.42 -3.48 -4.66
N VAL A 4 -0.27 -3.76 -3.56
CA VAL A 4 -1.73 -3.68 -3.50
C VAL A 4 -2.10 -2.60 -2.51
N TYR A 5 -3.17 -1.87 -2.76
CA TYR A 5 -3.53 -0.71 -1.94
C TYR A 5 -5.04 -0.52 -1.86
N HIS A 6 -5.46 0.24 -0.86
CA HIS A 6 -6.85 0.59 -0.63
C HIS A 6 -6.92 1.98 0.00
N PHE A 7 -7.74 2.85 -0.57
CA PHE A 7 -8.03 4.15 0.01
C PHE A 7 -9.21 4.04 0.97
N GLY A 8 -9.05 4.52 2.19
CA GLY A 8 -10.12 4.55 3.18
C GLY A 8 -9.62 4.32 4.59
N ASN A 9 -10.47 4.62 5.57
CA ASN A 9 -10.12 4.51 6.98
C ASN A 9 -10.19 3.10 7.54
N GLN A 10 -10.83 2.18 6.83
CA GLN A 10 -11.04 0.82 7.30
C GLN A 10 -10.72 -0.19 6.21
N ILE A 11 -10.15 -1.30 6.62
CA ILE A 11 -9.87 -2.42 5.74
C ILE A 11 -10.18 -3.71 6.48
N GLY A 12 -10.81 -4.65 5.80
CA GLY A 12 -11.12 -5.97 6.34
C GLY A 12 -10.88 -7.04 5.30
N PHE A 13 -11.17 -8.29 5.66
CA PHE A 13 -10.90 -9.42 4.76
C PHE A 13 -11.77 -9.39 3.50
N ASP A 14 -12.90 -8.70 3.54
CA ASP A 14 -13.81 -8.55 2.40
C ASP A 14 -13.55 -7.29 1.57
N THR A 15 -12.54 -6.51 1.95
CA THR A 15 -12.16 -5.30 1.21
C THR A 15 -11.49 -5.68 -0.09
N ILE A 16 -11.97 -5.09 -1.19
CA ILE A 16 -11.34 -5.28 -2.50
C ILE A 16 -10.17 -4.30 -2.61
N VAL A 17 -8.97 -4.87 -2.72
CA VAL A 17 -7.76 -4.05 -2.88
C VAL A 17 -7.42 -3.91 -4.36
N LYS A 18 -6.78 -2.81 -4.71
CA LYS A 18 -6.35 -2.52 -6.07
C LYS A 18 -4.89 -2.87 -6.25
N LYS A 19 -4.54 -3.25 -7.46
CA LYS A 19 -3.14 -3.47 -7.84
C LYS A 19 -2.53 -2.19 -8.35
N GLY A 20 -1.26 -2.00 -8.08
CA GLY A 20 -0.53 -0.86 -8.60
C GLY A 20 0.95 -1.03 -8.45
N THR A 21 1.65 0.05 -8.73
CA THR A 21 3.10 0.14 -8.62
C THR A 21 3.44 1.39 -7.85
N ILE A 22 4.42 1.30 -6.95
CA ILE A 22 4.95 2.49 -6.32
C ILE A 22 6.26 2.84 -6.99
N THR A 23 6.41 4.10 -7.40
CA THR A 23 7.63 4.59 -8.02
C THR A 23 8.47 5.30 -6.97
N GLU A 24 9.76 5.02 -6.99
CA GLU A 24 10.73 5.59 -6.05
C GLU A 24 11.55 6.70 -6.70
N ALA A 25 11.04 7.30 -7.77
CA ALA A 25 11.76 8.34 -8.48
C ALA A 25 11.80 9.62 -7.66
N GLU A 26 13.01 10.02 -7.28
CA GLU A 26 13.22 11.29 -6.59
C GLU A 26 12.83 12.46 -7.52
N PRO A 27 12.30 13.56 -7.00
CA PRO A 27 12.05 13.83 -5.57
C PRO A 27 10.68 13.36 -5.06
N GLN A 28 9.91 12.67 -5.87
CA GLN A 28 8.54 12.38 -5.55
C GLN A 28 8.20 10.91 -5.70
N ILE A 29 7.56 10.36 -4.67
CA ILE A 29 7.04 8.99 -4.68
C ILE A 29 5.58 9.04 -5.12
N SER A 30 5.19 8.15 -6.02
CA SER A 30 3.82 8.06 -6.51
C SER A 30 3.33 6.62 -6.54
N ILE A 31 2.03 6.45 -6.33
CA ILE A 31 1.34 5.19 -6.56
C ILE A 31 0.69 5.27 -7.95
N ILE A 32 1.01 4.31 -8.80
CA ILE A 32 0.42 4.23 -10.13
C ILE A 32 -0.47 2.99 -10.17
N GLY A 33 -1.76 3.21 -10.37
CA GLY A 33 -2.72 2.13 -10.46
C GLY A 33 -2.63 1.36 -11.77
N SER A 34 -3.26 0.19 -11.82
CA SER A 34 -3.30 -0.62 -13.03
C SER A 34 -4.07 0.07 -14.16
N ASP A 35 -4.92 1.04 -13.83
CA ASP A 35 -5.63 1.88 -14.79
C ASP A 35 -4.81 3.09 -15.24
N LYS A 36 -3.54 3.14 -14.86
CA LYS A 36 -2.58 4.22 -15.14
C LYS A 36 -2.88 5.52 -14.41
N SER A 37 -3.78 5.53 -13.44
CA SER A 37 -3.98 6.69 -12.57
C SER A 37 -2.74 6.88 -11.70
N GLU A 38 -2.39 8.13 -11.42
CA GLU A 38 -1.25 8.46 -10.57
C GLU A 38 -1.72 9.17 -9.32
N TYR A 39 -1.22 8.72 -8.16
CA TYR A 39 -1.47 9.37 -6.89
C TYR A 39 -0.13 9.74 -6.25
N LYS A 40 0.11 11.02 -6.04
CA LYS A 40 1.37 11.54 -5.55
C LYS A 40 1.41 11.55 -4.02
N LEU A 41 2.47 10.98 -3.45
CA LEU A 41 2.68 10.94 -2.01
C LEU A 41 3.56 12.13 -1.61
N ASN A 42 2.99 13.32 -1.64
CA ASN A 42 3.73 14.57 -1.42
C ASN A 42 3.46 15.24 -0.06
N ASN A 43 2.65 14.62 0.78
CA ASN A 43 2.31 15.17 2.09
C ASN A 43 2.11 14.05 3.10
N ILE A 44 3.10 13.19 3.22
CA ILE A 44 3.05 12.05 4.14
C ILE A 44 3.14 12.56 5.57
N LYS A 45 2.10 12.31 6.35
CA LYS A 45 2.02 12.74 7.75
C LYS A 45 2.26 11.62 8.73
N GLU A 46 1.93 10.39 8.35
CA GLU A 46 2.04 9.25 9.24
C GLU A 46 2.25 7.97 8.46
N VAL A 47 3.12 7.11 8.95
CA VAL A 47 3.35 5.77 8.40
C VAL A 47 3.34 4.81 9.58
N LYS A 48 2.43 3.85 9.56
CA LYS A 48 2.31 2.82 10.60
C LYS A 48 2.24 1.44 9.99
N PHE A 49 2.79 0.47 10.69
CA PHE A 49 2.59 -0.93 10.35
C PHE A 49 1.39 -1.45 11.15
N VAL A 50 0.43 -2.04 10.46
CA VAL A 50 -0.77 -2.60 11.08
C VAL A 50 -0.92 -4.04 10.67
N LYS A 51 -1.44 -4.85 11.57
CA LYS A 51 -1.70 -6.26 11.28
C LYS A 51 -3.19 -6.43 11.07
N ILE A 52 -3.56 -6.85 9.87
CA ILE A 52 -4.95 -7.03 9.49
C ILE A 52 -5.27 -8.53 9.49
N ASN A 53 -6.33 -8.92 10.18
CA ASN A 53 -6.75 -10.32 10.22
C ASN A 53 -6.99 -10.83 8.81
N ALA A 54 -6.45 -12.00 8.51
CA ALA A 54 -6.53 -12.67 7.21
C ALA A 54 -5.74 -12.02 6.07
N LEU A 55 -5.21 -10.79 6.26
CA LEU A 55 -4.43 -10.10 5.23
C LEU A 55 -2.95 -10.00 5.57
N GLY A 56 -2.60 -9.99 6.86
CA GLY A 56 -1.21 -9.87 7.30
C GLY A 56 -0.79 -8.43 7.58
N THR A 57 0.51 -8.16 7.52
CA THR A 57 1.06 -6.84 7.84
C THR A 57 0.88 -5.90 6.66
N MET A 58 0.30 -4.75 6.92
CA MET A 58 0.12 -3.69 5.93
C MET A 58 0.68 -2.39 6.46
N ILE A 59 0.92 -1.44 5.57
CA ILE A 59 1.30 -0.09 5.91
C ILE A 59 0.03 0.75 5.89
N ARG A 60 -0.24 1.46 6.99
CA ARG A 60 -1.29 2.47 7.04
C ARG A 60 -0.63 3.83 6.90
N LEU A 61 -0.88 4.48 5.79
CA LEU A 61 -0.24 5.73 5.40
C LEU A 61 -1.26 6.87 5.42
N THR A 62 -0.90 7.98 6.02
CA THR A 62 -1.69 9.21 5.93
C THR A 62 -0.96 10.20 5.05
N ASN A 63 -1.58 10.59 3.96
CA ASN A 63 -1.05 11.57 3.02
C ASN A 63 -2.06 12.69 2.87
N GLY A 64 -1.76 13.87 3.42
CA GLY A 64 -2.73 14.94 3.53
C GLY A 64 -3.91 14.50 4.39
N ASN A 65 -5.11 14.50 3.79
CA ASN A 65 -6.34 14.03 4.44
C ASN A 65 -6.70 12.60 4.05
N ASP A 66 -5.91 11.96 3.21
CA ASP A 66 -6.21 10.62 2.72
C ASP A 66 -5.53 9.57 3.58
N VAL A 67 -6.24 8.47 3.81
CA VAL A 67 -5.69 7.29 4.48
C VAL A 67 -5.61 6.17 3.44
N ILE A 68 -4.45 5.55 3.37
CA ILE A 68 -4.17 4.51 2.38
C ILE A 68 -3.57 3.32 3.10
N TYR A 69 -4.12 2.13 2.83
CA TYR A 69 -3.51 0.88 3.25
C TYR A 69 -2.77 0.31 2.06
N LEU A 70 -1.53 -0.09 2.25
CA LEU A 70 -0.75 -0.69 1.17
C LEU A 70 0.18 -1.77 1.69
N THR A 71 0.48 -2.72 0.84
CA THR A 71 1.42 -3.79 1.15
C THR A 71 2.06 -4.29 -0.13
N VAL A 72 3.24 -4.90 0.02
CA VAL A 72 3.93 -5.56 -1.09
C VAL A 72 3.50 -7.02 -1.09
N PRO A 73 2.79 -7.50 -2.11
CA PRO A 73 2.36 -8.88 -2.15
C PRO A 73 3.48 -9.80 -2.62
N ARG A 74 3.54 -10.99 -2.04
CA ARG A 74 4.32 -12.09 -2.60
C ARG A 74 3.50 -12.82 -3.66
N ILE A 75 2.23 -13.06 -3.33
CA ILE A 75 1.26 -13.68 -4.24
C ILE A 75 -0.04 -12.89 -4.14
N PHE A 76 -0.62 -12.57 -5.28
CA PHE A 76 -1.92 -11.94 -5.36
C PHE A 76 -2.75 -12.66 -6.42
N ILE A 77 -3.82 -13.33 -6.00
CA ILE A 77 -4.73 -14.01 -6.89
C ILE A 77 -6.03 -13.23 -6.93
N ASP A 78 -6.34 -12.67 -8.10
CA ASP A 78 -7.46 -11.77 -8.31
C ASP A 78 -8.64 -12.51 -8.95
N LYS A 79 -8.89 -13.74 -8.50
CA LYS A 79 -10.02 -14.50 -8.98
C LYS A 79 -10.93 -14.87 -7.80
N GLY A 80 -12.15 -14.38 -7.83
CA GLY A 80 -13.12 -14.68 -6.79
C GLY A 80 -12.87 -13.93 -5.50
N THR A 81 -12.37 -14.60 -4.48
CA THR A 81 -12.26 -14.05 -3.12
C THR A 81 -11.08 -13.10 -2.89
N GLY A 82 -10.18 -12.96 -3.86
CA GLY A 82 -8.99 -12.12 -3.68
C GLY A 82 -8.07 -12.64 -2.59
N PHE A 83 -7.05 -13.38 -2.98
CA PHE A 83 -6.11 -13.98 -2.04
C PHE A 83 -4.77 -13.26 -2.11
N ILE A 84 -4.28 -12.82 -0.95
CA ILE A 84 -3.01 -12.08 -0.86
C ILE A 84 -2.10 -12.78 0.14
N ILE A 85 -0.88 -13.07 -0.29
CA ILE A 85 0.19 -13.43 0.63
C ILE A 85 1.17 -12.26 0.65
N VAL A 86 1.32 -11.65 1.83
CA VAL A 86 2.14 -10.46 2.01
C VAL A 86 3.62 -10.83 2.04
N ASN A 87 4.43 -10.04 1.35
CA ASN A 87 5.88 -10.09 1.48
C ASN A 87 6.27 -9.20 2.65
N TYR A 88 6.47 -9.80 3.81
CA TYR A 88 6.71 -9.07 5.05
C TYR A 88 7.95 -8.18 4.96
N PHE A 89 9.07 -8.72 4.47
CA PHE A 89 10.33 -7.97 4.40
C PHE A 89 10.23 -6.80 3.43
N ALA A 90 9.67 -7.01 2.25
CA ALA A 90 9.52 -5.94 1.27
C ALA A 90 8.56 -4.87 1.77
N THR A 91 7.50 -5.26 2.48
CA THR A 91 6.56 -4.31 3.08
C THR A 91 7.25 -3.47 4.15
N LYS A 92 8.08 -4.09 4.99
CA LYS A 92 8.86 -3.35 5.99
C LYS A 92 9.85 -2.37 5.35
N GLN A 93 10.52 -2.79 4.29
CA GLN A 93 11.44 -1.90 3.57
C GLN A 93 10.72 -0.71 2.96
N LEU A 94 9.55 -0.96 2.36
CA LEU A 94 8.73 0.11 1.80
C LEU A 94 8.29 1.09 2.89
N GLY A 95 7.85 0.58 4.03
CA GLY A 95 7.44 1.43 5.14
C GLY A 95 8.56 2.33 5.62
N LYS A 96 9.79 1.81 5.72
CA LYS A 96 10.95 2.62 6.09
C LYS A 96 11.24 3.69 5.07
N LEU A 97 11.15 3.35 3.78
CA LEU A 97 11.34 4.32 2.71
C LEU A 97 10.32 5.45 2.81
N LEU A 98 9.06 5.11 3.06
CA LEU A 98 8.00 6.10 3.19
C LEU A 98 8.21 6.99 4.43
N MET A 99 8.70 6.42 5.54
CA MET A 99 9.01 7.20 6.73
C MET A 99 10.12 8.22 6.47
N GLU A 100 11.06 7.90 5.60
CA GLU A 100 12.13 8.83 5.22
C GLU A 100 11.63 10.04 4.43
N GLN A 101 10.42 9.94 3.85
CA GLN A 101 9.82 11.01 3.08
C GLN A 101 8.95 11.95 3.93
N MET A 102 8.82 11.66 5.20
CA MET A 102 8.01 12.50 6.11
C MET A 102 8.70 13.83 6.41
#